data_f330244fd11a07981b4101439f873491
#
_entry.id   f330244fd11a07981b4101439f873491
#
_cell.length_a   1.000
_cell.length_b   1.000
_cell.length_c   1.000
_cell.angle_alpha   90.00
_cell.angle_beta   90.00
_cell.angle_gamma   90.00
#
_symmetry.space_group_name_H-M   'P 1'
#
loop_
_entity.id
_entity.type
_entity.pdbx_description
1 polymer ?
#
loop_
_entity_poly.entity_id
_entity_poly.type
_entity_poly.pdbx_seq_one_letter_code
_entity_poly.pdbx_strand_id
1 'polypeptide(L)'
;AVNHMYNEGIHDVTFVVTNTDNKALQDSPVPTKIQLGKEGLGAGNKPEKARIATEESIEEIKNMLSDGTKMAFITAGMGGGTGTGAAPLIAKTAKDMGILTVGIVTIPFRWEGNKKIDQALDGVEEMSKNVDALLVINNERLREIYQDFTVIKAFAKADDTLCNAARSIAEIITMHGIINLDFNDVSTVLKDGGVAIMSTGFGSGEGRVTKGIEDALNSPLLNNNDIYRANKILLRISFPDEKGDGNNALMMDEMNEVHEFMSKIKRDDVETKWGLSIDPTLTDQVKITILATGFGVEDIDSDEMNSRLLARDKEQQQREVEKAEAEAERAHRRETIYGPDNNHSTIRRPLYSYIFKEEDLDNEDVISMVETSPTYKRTKETMKQLTDIGNNRANTIDQGATITFK
;
A
#
# COMPACT_ATOMS: atom_id res chain seq x y z
N ALA A 1 19.40 -2.55 -2.93
CA ALA A 1 18.44 -3.33 -3.72
C ALA A 1 18.46 -2.88 -5.19
N VAL A 2 17.92 -1.72 -5.59
CA VAL A 2 17.80 -1.32 -7.01
C VAL A 2 19.17 -1.22 -7.69
N ASN A 3 20.19 -0.65 -7.05
CA ASN A 3 21.56 -0.63 -7.57
C ASN A 3 22.11 -2.04 -7.81
N HIS A 4 21.78 -2.97 -6.91
CA HIS A 4 22.20 -4.37 -7.05
C HIS A 4 21.47 -5.04 -8.24
N MET A 5 20.17 -4.86 -8.36
CA MET A 5 19.38 -5.36 -9.50
C MET A 5 19.87 -4.81 -10.84
N TYR A 6 20.26 -3.52 -10.88
CA TYR A 6 20.83 -2.89 -12.07
C TYR A 6 22.17 -3.50 -12.46
N ASN A 7 23.05 -3.72 -11.48
CA ASN A 7 24.37 -4.34 -11.73
C ASN A 7 24.25 -5.81 -12.16
N GLU A 8 23.28 -6.54 -11.64
CA GLU A 8 22.97 -7.92 -12.00
C GLU A 8 22.33 -8.06 -13.40
N GLY A 9 21.85 -6.95 -13.99
CA GLY A 9 21.36 -6.93 -15.37
C GLY A 9 20.07 -7.72 -15.57
N ILE A 10 18.96 -7.30 -14.96
CA ILE A 10 17.65 -7.84 -15.33
C ILE A 10 17.27 -7.33 -16.71
N HIS A 11 16.99 -8.24 -17.65
CA HIS A 11 16.69 -7.89 -19.03
C HIS A 11 15.27 -7.29 -19.17
N ASP A 12 15.11 -6.41 -20.16
CA ASP A 12 13.84 -5.80 -20.55
C ASP A 12 13.11 -5.03 -19.41
N VAL A 13 13.90 -4.47 -18.47
CA VAL A 13 13.42 -3.66 -17.35
C VAL A 13 14.10 -2.30 -17.34
N THR A 14 13.32 -1.23 -17.26
CA THR A 14 13.83 0.12 -17.03
C THR A 14 13.97 0.37 -15.52
N PHE A 15 15.18 0.77 -15.11
CA PHE A 15 15.45 1.06 -13.71
C PHE A 15 15.31 2.54 -13.42
N VAL A 16 14.63 2.84 -12.32
CA VAL A 16 14.48 4.19 -11.77
C VAL A 16 14.79 4.17 -10.28
N VAL A 17 15.61 5.10 -9.82
CA VAL A 17 15.90 5.28 -8.40
C VAL A 17 15.26 6.57 -7.91
N THR A 18 14.51 6.46 -6.83
CA THR A 18 13.89 7.60 -6.15
C THR A 18 14.41 7.72 -4.73
N ASN A 19 14.74 8.93 -4.28
CA ASN A 19 15.15 9.17 -2.90
C ASN A 19 14.88 10.62 -2.49
N THR A 20 14.70 10.84 -1.19
CA THR A 20 14.67 12.17 -0.56
C THR A 20 16.08 12.71 -0.31
N ASP A 21 17.12 11.87 -0.40
CA ASP A 21 18.53 12.22 -0.21
C ASP A 21 19.23 12.30 -1.56
N ASN A 22 19.62 13.52 -1.95
CA ASN A 22 20.27 13.78 -3.23
C ASN A 22 21.65 13.10 -3.32
N LYS A 23 22.42 13.02 -2.22
CA LYS A 23 23.72 12.36 -2.23
C LYS A 23 23.58 10.88 -2.56
N ALA A 24 22.62 10.20 -1.92
CA ALA A 24 22.34 8.79 -2.20
C ALA A 24 21.90 8.57 -3.67
N LEU A 25 21.20 9.53 -4.28
CA LEU A 25 20.87 9.48 -5.70
C LEU A 25 22.11 9.63 -6.60
N GLN A 26 23.03 10.57 -6.27
CA GLN A 26 24.26 10.78 -7.03
C GLN A 26 25.15 9.54 -7.00
N ASP A 27 25.25 8.87 -5.87
CA ASP A 27 26.06 7.66 -5.69
C ASP A 27 25.49 6.42 -6.41
N SER A 28 24.26 6.48 -6.91
CA SER A 28 23.63 5.37 -7.62
C SER A 28 24.16 5.23 -9.05
N PRO A 29 24.44 4.01 -9.54
CA PRO A 29 24.82 3.76 -10.94
C PRO A 29 23.63 3.84 -11.91
N VAL A 30 22.41 3.83 -11.41
CA VAL A 30 21.18 3.87 -12.22
C VAL A 30 21.05 5.22 -12.92
N PRO A 31 20.84 5.26 -14.25
CA PRO A 31 20.84 6.51 -15.01
C PRO A 31 19.62 7.39 -14.70
N THR A 32 18.45 6.80 -14.53
CA THR A 32 17.19 7.53 -14.26
C THR A 32 17.01 7.72 -12.76
N LYS A 33 16.99 8.97 -12.33
CA LYS A 33 16.97 9.36 -10.92
C LYS A 33 15.90 10.42 -10.71
N ILE A 34 15.06 10.24 -9.68
CA ILE A 34 14.05 11.23 -9.29
C ILE A 34 14.30 11.60 -7.82
N GLN A 35 14.59 12.87 -7.58
CA GLN A 35 14.65 13.40 -6.23
C GLN A 35 13.24 13.68 -5.73
N LEU A 36 12.90 13.10 -4.57
CA LEU A 36 11.62 13.36 -3.90
C LEU A 36 11.73 14.61 -3.04
N GLY A 37 10.89 15.60 -3.36
CA GLY A 37 10.90 16.91 -2.72
C GLY A 37 12.12 17.78 -3.10
N LYS A 38 12.09 19.02 -2.67
CA LYS A 38 13.07 20.04 -3.07
C LYS A 38 14.33 20.11 -2.20
N GLU A 39 14.25 19.63 -0.95
CA GLU A 39 15.31 19.81 0.03
C GLU A 39 16.56 18.94 -0.22
N GLY A 40 16.40 17.69 -0.67
CA GLY A 40 17.50 16.77 -0.95
C GLY A 40 18.27 16.29 0.29
N LEU A 41 17.76 16.51 1.51
CA LEU A 41 18.45 16.25 2.78
C LEU A 41 18.07 14.90 3.43
N GLY A 42 17.24 14.10 2.76
CA GLY A 42 16.72 12.86 3.32
C GLY A 42 15.54 13.06 4.27
N ALA A 43 14.80 11.99 4.54
CA ALA A 43 13.61 12.01 5.39
C ALA A 43 13.89 11.95 6.90
N GLY A 44 15.15 11.72 7.30
CA GLY A 44 15.52 11.64 8.73
C GLY A 44 14.76 10.58 9.52
N ASN A 45 14.52 9.43 8.91
CA ASN A 45 13.76 8.30 9.46
C ASN A 45 12.28 8.65 9.84
N LYS A 46 11.70 9.62 9.13
CA LYS A 46 10.31 10.06 9.34
C LYS A 46 9.51 9.81 8.06
N PRO A 47 8.60 8.80 8.03
CA PRO A 47 7.79 8.47 6.85
C PRO A 47 6.95 9.64 6.37
N GLU A 48 6.39 10.42 7.28
CA GLU A 48 5.55 11.56 6.94
C GLU A 48 6.30 12.63 6.13
N LYS A 49 7.58 12.88 6.45
CA LYS A 49 8.40 13.79 5.63
C LYS A 49 8.62 13.25 4.21
N ALA A 50 8.85 11.95 4.08
CA ALA A 50 9.01 11.32 2.78
C ALA A 50 7.72 11.34 1.98
N ARG A 51 6.57 11.14 2.62
CA ARG A 51 5.24 11.22 2.01
C ARG A 51 5.00 12.61 1.41
N ILE A 52 5.21 13.67 2.20
CA ILE A 52 5.07 15.06 1.74
C ILE A 52 6.03 15.34 0.57
N ALA A 53 7.30 14.94 0.69
CA ALA A 53 8.28 15.10 -0.37
C ALA A 53 7.89 14.36 -1.67
N THR A 54 7.24 13.20 -1.55
CA THR A 54 6.73 12.44 -2.69
C THR A 54 5.52 13.14 -3.32
N GLU A 55 4.61 13.68 -2.52
CA GLU A 55 3.48 14.48 -2.99
C GLU A 55 3.94 15.68 -3.85
N GLU A 56 5.02 16.36 -3.44
CA GLU A 56 5.63 17.43 -4.23
C GLU A 56 6.17 16.99 -5.60
N SER A 57 6.60 15.73 -5.72
CA SER A 57 7.20 15.16 -6.92
C SER A 57 6.25 14.26 -7.71
N ILE A 58 4.95 14.23 -7.37
CA ILE A 58 3.99 13.28 -7.92
C ILE A 58 3.82 13.42 -9.44
N GLU A 59 3.85 14.63 -9.96
CA GLU A 59 3.72 14.88 -11.40
C GLU A 59 4.94 14.39 -12.19
N GLU A 60 6.14 14.47 -11.63
CA GLU A 60 7.34 13.91 -12.23
C GLU A 60 7.29 12.38 -12.30
N ILE A 61 6.78 11.75 -11.21
CA ILE A 61 6.54 10.31 -11.14
C ILE A 61 5.51 9.87 -12.20
N LYS A 62 4.37 10.58 -12.32
CA LYS A 62 3.37 10.31 -13.33
C LYS A 62 3.92 10.43 -14.75
N ASN A 63 4.68 11.49 -15.03
CA ASN A 63 5.30 11.70 -16.32
C ASN A 63 6.25 10.56 -16.69
N MET A 64 7.06 10.10 -15.72
CA MET A 64 7.96 8.97 -15.91
C MET A 64 7.20 7.67 -16.22
N LEU A 65 6.08 7.42 -15.55
CA LEU A 65 5.25 6.23 -15.74
C LEU A 65 4.36 6.29 -17.00
N SER A 66 4.26 7.45 -17.66
CA SER A 66 3.39 7.67 -18.83
C SER A 66 4.00 7.24 -20.16
N ASP A 67 5.15 6.58 -20.15
CA ASP A 67 5.89 6.12 -21.34
C ASP A 67 5.31 4.85 -22.00
N GLY A 68 4.15 4.39 -21.58
CA GLY A 68 3.52 3.13 -22.00
C GLY A 68 3.83 1.95 -21.08
N THR A 69 4.36 2.21 -19.90
CA THR A 69 4.60 1.20 -18.86
C THR A 69 3.33 0.45 -18.53
N LYS A 70 3.37 -0.89 -18.61
CA LYS A 70 2.24 -1.77 -18.28
C LYS A 70 2.35 -2.41 -16.89
N MET A 71 3.57 -2.52 -16.38
CA MET A 71 3.87 -3.11 -15.08
C MET A 71 4.97 -2.34 -14.38
N ALA A 72 4.86 -2.16 -13.08
CA ALA A 72 5.86 -1.53 -12.24
C ALA A 72 6.17 -2.36 -11.00
N PHE A 73 7.46 -2.60 -10.76
CA PHE A 73 7.95 -3.13 -9.49
C PHE A 73 8.35 -1.98 -8.58
N ILE A 74 7.70 -1.85 -7.46
CA ILE A 74 8.02 -0.85 -6.44
C ILE A 74 8.79 -1.53 -5.31
N THR A 75 10.11 -1.29 -5.26
CA THR A 75 10.98 -1.94 -4.27
C THR A 75 11.41 -0.96 -3.20
N ALA A 76 11.26 -1.37 -1.93
CA ALA A 76 11.64 -0.54 -0.81
C ALA A 76 12.04 -1.36 0.43
N GLY A 77 13.01 -0.84 1.21
CA GLY A 77 13.21 -1.29 2.58
C GLY A 77 12.26 -0.54 3.52
N MET A 78 11.40 -1.28 4.19
CA MET A 78 10.48 -0.72 5.17
C MET A 78 11.17 -0.46 6.52
N GLY A 79 10.60 0.40 7.33
CA GLY A 79 11.16 0.81 8.63
C GLY A 79 12.06 2.05 8.59
N GLY A 80 12.41 2.53 7.40
CA GLY A 80 13.08 3.81 7.18
C GLY A 80 12.10 4.94 6.85
N GLY A 81 12.61 6.16 6.68
CA GLY A 81 11.75 7.32 6.31
C GLY A 81 11.28 7.22 4.86
N THR A 82 12.23 7.17 3.91
CA THR A 82 11.94 7.24 2.47
C THR A 82 11.16 6.02 1.99
N GLY A 83 11.64 4.80 2.26
CA GLY A 83 10.96 3.58 1.82
C GLY A 83 9.53 3.47 2.34
N THR A 84 9.35 3.67 3.65
CA THR A 84 8.04 3.53 4.30
C THR A 84 7.05 4.61 3.87
N GLY A 85 7.52 5.86 3.68
CA GLY A 85 6.62 6.97 3.37
C GLY A 85 6.38 7.20 1.88
N ALA A 86 7.39 6.95 1.03
CA ALA A 86 7.30 7.23 -0.40
C ALA A 86 6.73 6.06 -1.21
N ALA A 87 7.17 4.82 -0.91
CA ALA A 87 6.82 3.67 -1.74
C ALA A 87 5.30 3.43 -1.86
N PRO A 88 4.47 3.51 -0.78
CA PRO A 88 3.03 3.33 -0.90
C PRO A 88 2.38 4.38 -1.80
N LEU A 89 2.84 5.63 -1.75
CA LEU A 89 2.28 6.70 -2.57
C LEU A 89 2.67 6.57 -4.05
N ILE A 90 3.91 6.17 -4.33
CA ILE A 90 4.37 5.86 -5.70
C ILE A 90 3.57 4.68 -6.25
N ALA A 91 3.39 3.63 -5.44
CA ALA A 91 2.60 2.46 -5.82
C ALA A 91 1.14 2.83 -6.12
N LYS A 92 0.51 3.62 -5.26
CA LYS A 92 -0.83 4.15 -5.49
C LYS A 92 -0.92 4.90 -6.82
N THR A 93 0.04 5.76 -7.10
CA THR A 93 0.08 6.54 -8.33
C THR A 93 0.15 5.63 -9.56
N ALA A 94 1.01 4.60 -9.53
CA ALA A 94 1.11 3.63 -10.62
C ALA A 94 -0.20 2.84 -10.79
N LYS A 95 -0.79 2.36 -9.70
CA LYS A 95 -2.07 1.62 -9.71
C LYS A 95 -3.22 2.48 -10.22
N ASP A 96 -3.32 3.74 -9.79
CA ASP A 96 -4.34 4.70 -10.25
C ASP A 96 -4.21 5.03 -11.75
N MET A 97 -3.01 4.89 -12.33
CA MET A 97 -2.75 5.00 -13.77
C MET A 97 -3.09 3.70 -14.55
N GLY A 98 -3.57 2.67 -13.89
CA GLY A 98 -3.90 1.37 -14.48
C GLY A 98 -2.70 0.47 -14.78
N ILE A 99 -1.55 0.75 -14.19
CA ILE A 99 -0.32 -0.04 -14.31
C ILE A 99 -0.37 -1.19 -13.30
N LEU A 100 -0.10 -2.42 -13.75
CA LEU A 100 0.02 -3.58 -12.84
C LEU A 100 1.15 -3.32 -11.86
N THR A 101 0.81 -3.12 -10.59
CA THR A 101 1.75 -2.64 -9.57
C THR A 101 2.09 -3.75 -8.58
N VAL A 102 3.35 -4.13 -8.54
CA VAL A 102 3.87 -5.16 -7.64
C VAL A 102 4.85 -4.55 -6.64
N GLY A 103 4.50 -4.66 -5.36
CA GLY A 103 5.40 -4.28 -4.28
C GLY A 103 6.37 -5.41 -3.95
N ILE A 104 7.66 -5.11 -3.83
CA ILE A 104 8.66 -6.06 -3.33
C ILE A 104 9.43 -5.35 -2.22
N VAL A 105 9.11 -5.68 -0.97
CA VAL A 105 9.61 -4.94 0.18
C VAL A 105 10.34 -5.84 1.17
N THR A 106 11.28 -5.25 1.91
CA THR A 106 11.94 -5.94 3.03
C THR A 106 11.51 -5.34 4.35
N ILE A 107 11.36 -6.18 5.36
CA ILE A 107 11.22 -5.76 6.76
C ILE A 107 12.55 -5.96 7.50
N PRO A 108 12.88 -5.05 8.46
CA PRO A 108 14.19 -4.99 9.09
C PRO A 108 14.51 -6.22 9.93
N PHE A 109 15.81 -6.39 10.20
CA PHE A 109 16.27 -7.35 11.19
C PHE A 109 15.81 -6.97 12.62
N ARG A 110 15.63 -7.97 13.49
CA ARG A 110 15.20 -7.75 14.88
C ARG A 110 16.13 -6.84 15.68
N TRP A 111 17.44 -6.91 15.44
CA TRP A 111 18.43 -6.07 16.11
C TRP A 111 18.38 -4.59 15.72
N GLU A 112 17.66 -4.24 14.66
CA GLU A 112 17.46 -2.84 14.26
C GLU A 112 16.47 -2.08 15.18
N GLY A 113 15.77 -2.78 16.04
CA GLY A 113 14.95 -2.25 17.12
C GLY A 113 13.47 -2.17 16.82
N ASN A 114 12.65 -2.32 17.86
CA ASN A 114 11.19 -2.45 17.76
C ASN A 114 10.53 -1.28 17.02
N LYS A 115 10.95 -0.04 17.32
CA LYS A 115 10.40 1.14 16.65
C LYS A 115 10.52 1.08 15.13
N LYS A 116 11.64 0.53 14.63
CA LYS A 116 11.88 0.40 13.18
C LYS A 116 11.05 -0.73 12.59
N ILE A 117 10.85 -1.78 13.37
CA ILE A 117 10.01 -2.91 12.99
C ILE A 117 8.54 -2.46 12.92
N ASP A 118 8.03 -1.79 13.97
CA ASP A 118 6.65 -1.29 13.99
C ASP A 118 6.38 -0.35 12.82
N GLN A 119 7.32 0.57 12.54
CA GLN A 119 7.26 1.46 11.39
C GLN A 119 7.27 0.69 10.04
N ALA A 120 8.01 -0.43 9.98
CA ALA A 120 8.02 -1.27 8.79
C ALA A 120 6.69 -2.00 8.58
N LEU A 121 6.08 -2.49 9.65
CA LEU A 121 4.78 -3.16 9.60
C LEU A 121 3.67 -2.20 9.15
N ASP A 122 3.67 -0.96 9.68
CA ASP A 122 2.76 0.10 9.20
C ASP A 122 2.95 0.36 7.70
N GLY A 123 4.21 0.40 7.25
CA GLY A 123 4.53 0.59 5.84
C GLY A 123 4.10 -0.57 4.95
N VAL A 124 4.21 -1.81 5.42
CA VAL A 124 3.74 -3.02 4.73
C VAL A 124 2.22 -2.99 4.59
N GLU A 125 1.49 -2.67 5.66
CA GLU A 125 0.04 -2.54 5.64
C GLU A 125 -0.41 -1.44 4.68
N GLU A 126 0.23 -0.29 4.69
CA GLU A 126 -0.10 0.79 3.76
C GLU A 126 0.25 0.41 2.32
N MET A 127 1.37 -0.28 2.11
CA MET A 127 1.78 -0.75 0.79
C MET A 127 0.79 -1.77 0.22
N SER A 128 0.29 -2.71 1.03
CA SER A 128 -0.65 -3.75 0.61
C SER A 128 -1.96 -3.19 0.03
N LYS A 129 -2.41 -2.03 0.54
CA LYS A 129 -3.61 -1.34 0.05
C LYS A 129 -3.41 -0.67 -1.31
N ASN A 130 -2.15 -0.39 -1.67
CA ASN A 130 -1.79 0.43 -2.83
C ASN A 130 -1.09 -0.35 -3.96
N VAL A 131 -0.97 -1.66 -3.86
CA VAL A 131 -0.43 -2.54 -4.91
C VAL A 131 -1.44 -3.59 -5.34
N ASP A 132 -1.18 -4.28 -6.45
CA ASP A 132 -1.96 -5.44 -6.89
C ASP A 132 -1.46 -6.71 -6.20
N ALA A 133 -0.15 -6.83 -6.05
CA ALA A 133 0.48 -7.92 -5.30
C ALA A 133 1.65 -7.39 -4.47
N LEU A 134 1.85 -7.95 -3.28
CA LEU A 134 2.90 -7.55 -2.35
C LEU A 134 3.74 -8.74 -1.93
N LEU A 135 5.02 -8.73 -2.30
CA LEU A 135 6.02 -9.65 -1.78
C LEU A 135 6.73 -9.01 -0.59
N VAL A 136 6.70 -9.67 0.55
CA VAL A 136 7.38 -9.21 1.77
C VAL A 136 8.49 -10.18 2.12
N ILE A 137 9.72 -9.67 2.18
CA ILE A 137 10.91 -10.43 2.53
C ILE A 137 11.31 -10.08 3.96
N ASN A 138 11.26 -11.07 4.83
CA ASN A 138 11.68 -10.92 6.22
C ASN A 138 13.20 -11.13 6.35
N ASN A 139 13.95 -10.05 6.62
CA ASN A 139 15.39 -10.13 6.80
C ASN A 139 15.79 -11.01 7.98
N GLU A 140 14.95 -11.12 9.02
CA GLU A 140 15.22 -11.96 10.18
C GLU A 140 15.27 -13.45 9.80
N ARG A 141 14.41 -13.89 8.86
CA ARG A 141 14.46 -15.25 8.34
C ARG A 141 15.76 -15.54 7.59
N LEU A 142 16.27 -14.57 6.84
CA LEU A 142 17.58 -14.72 6.21
C LEU A 142 18.70 -14.89 7.25
N ARG A 143 18.61 -14.20 8.39
CA ARG A 143 19.57 -14.37 9.49
C ARG A 143 19.50 -15.78 10.10
N GLU A 144 18.30 -16.33 10.26
CA GLU A 144 18.13 -17.67 10.81
C GLU A 144 18.74 -18.76 9.90
N ILE A 145 18.66 -18.56 8.57
CA ILE A 145 19.22 -19.48 7.59
C ILE A 145 20.74 -19.34 7.46
N TYR A 146 21.23 -18.10 7.46
CA TYR A 146 22.63 -17.77 7.19
C TYR A 146 23.33 -17.21 8.43
N GLN A 147 23.28 -17.95 9.53
CA GLN A 147 23.83 -17.55 10.85
C GLN A 147 25.33 -17.22 10.79
N ASP A 148 26.08 -17.84 9.92
CA ASP A 148 27.53 -17.64 9.76
C ASP A 148 27.89 -16.43 8.89
N PHE A 149 26.91 -15.68 8.39
CA PHE A 149 27.19 -14.54 7.51
C PHE A 149 27.62 -13.31 8.33
N THR A 150 28.57 -12.56 7.76
CA THR A 150 28.84 -11.20 8.25
C THR A 150 27.64 -10.30 7.97
N VAL A 151 27.50 -9.22 8.74
CA VAL A 151 26.41 -8.25 8.55
C VAL A 151 26.33 -7.76 7.09
N ILE A 152 27.48 -7.48 6.46
CA ILE A 152 27.53 -7.05 5.05
C ILE A 152 27.00 -8.14 4.12
N LYS A 153 27.37 -9.41 4.35
CA LYS A 153 26.87 -10.52 3.55
C LYS A 153 25.37 -10.77 3.78
N ALA A 154 24.85 -10.54 4.99
CA ALA A 154 23.44 -10.68 5.30
C ALA A 154 22.60 -9.64 4.52
N PHE A 155 23.03 -8.38 4.46
CA PHE A 155 22.38 -7.37 3.63
C PHE A 155 22.50 -7.66 2.13
N ALA A 156 23.68 -8.10 1.67
CA ALA A 156 23.83 -8.51 0.27
C ALA A 156 22.86 -9.65 -0.08
N LYS A 157 22.67 -10.61 0.84
CA LYS A 157 21.72 -11.71 0.63
C LYS A 157 20.27 -11.25 0.58
N ALA A 158 19.90 -10.25 1.37
CA ALA A 158 18.58 -9.61 1.26
C ALA A 158 18.41 -8.94 -0.11
N ASP A 159 19.44 -8.25 -0.60
CA ASP A 159 19.44 -7.66 -1.94
C ASP A 159 19.37 -8.71 -3.06
N ASP A 160 20.09 -9.84 -2.93
CA ASP A 160 20.00 -10.99 -3.84
C ASP A 160 18.56 -11.55 -3.88
N THR A 161 17.94 -11.66 -2.74
CA THR A 161 16.58 -12.20 -2.63
C THR A 161 15.56 -11.30 -3.33
N LEU A 162 15.64 -9.99 -3.11
CA LEU A 162 14.83 -9.00 -3.82
C LEU A 162 15.08 -9.05 -5.33
N CYS A 163 16.35 -9.14 -5.73
CA CYS A 163 16.75 -9.23 -7.13
C CYS A 163 16.19 -10.48 -7.79
N ASN A 164 16.30 -11.63 -7.14
CA ASN A 164 15.77 -12.89 -7.66
C ASN A 164 14.25 -12.88 -7.78
N ALA A 165 13.55 -12.24 -6.84
CA ALA A 165 12.10 -12.05 -6.91
C ALA A 165 11.70 -11.23 -8.15
N ALA A 166 12.27 -10.03 -8.31
CA ALA A 166 11.98 -9.18 -9.47
C ALA A 166 12.39 -9.86 -10.78
N ARG A 167 13.58 -10.46 -10.82
CA ARG A 167 14.11 -11.17 -12.00
C ARG A 167 13.20 -12.30 -12.42
N SER A 168 12.81 -13.17 -11.50
CA SER A 168 11.98 -14.33 -11.83
C SER A 168 10.63 -13.96 -12.41
N ILE A 169 9.99 -12.90 -11.89
CA ILE A 169 8.72 -12.40 -12.45
C ILE A 169 8.97 -11.78 -13.84
N ALA A 170 10.04 -10.99 -14.01
CA ALA A 170 10.39 -10.42 -15.30
C ALA A 170 10.69 -11.52 -16.34
N GLU A 171 11.48 -12.53 -15.97
CA GLU A 171 11.81 -13.68 -16.83
C GLU A 171 10.58 -14.47 -17.26
N ILE A 172 9.54 -14.59 -16.40
CA ILE A 172 8.30 -15.28 -16.78
C ILE A 172 7.64 -14.58 -17.98
N ILE A 173 7.72 -13.25 -18.04
CA ILE A 173 7.09 -12.45 -19.07
C ILE A 173 7.98 -12.34 -20.33
N THR A 174 9.30 -12.21 -20.16
CA THR A 174 10.23 -11.86 -21.24
C THR A 174 10.85 -13.05 -21.93
N MET A 175 11.03 -14.18 -21.22
CA MET A 175 11.66 -15.36 -21.81
C MET A 175 10.64 -16.23 -22.53
N HIS A 176 10.90 -16.52 -23.80
CA HIS A 176 10.09 -17.42 -24.60
C HIS A 176 10.23 -18.87 -24.12
N GLY A 177 9.11 -19.53 -23.94
CA GLY A 177 9.03 -20.92 -23.54
C GLY A 177 8.43 -21.82 -24.64
N ILE A 178 8.45 -23.14 -24.42
CA ILE A 178 7.70 -24.11 -25.21
C ILE A 178 6.20 -23.97 -24.93
N ILE A 179 5.87 -23.80 -23.64
CA ILE A 179 4.54 -23.38 -23.18
C ILE A 179 4.74 -22.00 -22.60
N ASN A 180 4.31 -20.99 -23.36
CA ASN A 180 4.51 -19.60 -22.97
C ASN A 180 3.56 -19.20 -21.85
N LEU A 181 4.10 -18.43 -20.91
CA LEU A 181 3.33 -17.58 -20.00
C LEU A 181 3.49 -16.15 -20.49
N ASP A 182 2.40 -15.50 -20.79
CA ASP A 182 2.43 -14.12 -21.26
C ASP A 182 2.14 -13.11 -20.13
N PHE A 183 2.20 -11.82 -20.49
CA PHE A 183 1.89 -10.75 -19.53
C PHE A 183 0.49 -10.87 -18.93
N ASN A 184 -0.50 -11.34 -19.71
CA ASN A 184 -1.87 -11.45 -19.22
C ASN A 184 -2.01 -12.60 -18.20
N ASP A 185 -1.27 -13.71 -18.38
CA ASP A 185 -1.23 -14.80 -17.40
C ASP A 185 -0.65 -14.33 -16.06
N VAL A 186 0.47 -13.61 -16.11
CA VAL A 186 1.08 -13.01 -14.91
C VAL A 186 0.15 -11.96 -14.29
N SER A 187 -0.47 -11.12 -15.12
CA SER A 187 -1.42 -10.11 -14.66
C SER A 187 -2.63 -10.76 -13.97
N THR A 188 -3.15 -11.84 -14.52
CA THR A 188 -4.28 -12.58 -13.93
C THR A 188 -3.95 -13.10 -12.53
N VAL A 189 -2.74 -13.60 -12.33
CA VAL A 189 -2.30 -14.12 -11.04
C VAL A 189 -2.01 -13.01 -10.04
N LEU A 190 -1.36 -11.92 -10.48
CA LEU A 190 -0.91 -10.83 -9.59
C LEU A 190 -1.99 -9.80 -9.31
N LYS A 191 -2.89 -9.52 -10.26
CA LYS A 191 -3.91 -8.47 -10.11
C LYS A 191 -4.86 -8.79 -8.97
N ASP A 192 -4.99 -7.82 -8.06
CA ASP A 192 -5.77 -7.96 -6.82
C ASP A 192 -5.41 -9.24 -6.03
N GLY A 193 -4.14 -9.63 -6.11
CA GLY A 193 -3.62 -10.88 -5.53
C GLY A 193 -3.30 -10.79 -4.03
N GLY A 194 -3.32 -9.59 -3.43
CA GLY A 194 -2.97 -9.40 -2.03
C GLY A 194 -1.49 -9.71 -1.75
N VAL A 195 -1.20 -10.45 -0.69
CA VAL A 195 0.17 -10.89 -0.44
C VAL A 195 0.52 -12.02 -1.39
N ALA A 196 1.67 -11.88 -2.04
CA ALA A 196 2.24 -12.86 -2.93
C ALA A 196 3.47 -13.52 -2.30
N ILE A 197 3.65 -14.78 -2.60
CA ILE A 197 4.81 -15.56 -2.19
C ILE A 197 5.47 -16.07 -3.44
N MET A 198 6.78 -16.00 -3.50
CA MET A 198 7.54 -16.54 -4.60
C MET A 198 8.70 -17.39 -4.09
N SER A 199 8.90 -18.51 -4.76
CA SER A 199 10.00 -19.41 -4.47
C SER A 199 10.60 -19.96 -5.73
N THR A 200 11.89 -20.31 -5.65
CA THR A 200 12.62 -20.97 -6.71
C THR A 200 13.38 -22.13 -6.10
N GLY A 201 13.24 -23.31 -6.70
CA GLY A 201 13.96 -24.50 -6.33
C GLY A 201 14.69 -25.13 -7.50
N PHE A 202 15.73 -25.89 -7.22
CA PHE A 202 16.56 -26.57 -8.20
C PHE A 202 16.60 -28.07 -7.91
N GLY A 203 16.49 -28.85 -8.96
CA GLY A 203 16.63 -30.31 -8.85
C GLY A 203 17.57 -30.87 -9.91
N SER A 204 18.36 -31.90 -9.56
CA SER A 204 19.29 -32.57 -10.45
C SER A 204 19.23 -34.08 -10.32
N GLY A 205 19.67 -34.77 -11.36
CA GLY A 205 19.69 -36.24 -11.44
C GLY A 205 18.29 -36.86 -11.56
N GLU A 206 18.15 -38.09 -11.15
CA GLU A 206 16.87 -38.81 -11.20
C GLU A 206 15.83 -38.17 -10.30
N GLY A 207 14.59 -37.99 -10.78
CA GLY A 207 13.52 -37.30 -10.06
C GLY A 207 13.80 -35.82 -9.84
N ARG A 208 14.55 -35.17 -10.74
CA ARG A 208 14.96 -33.74 -10.61
C ARG A 208 13.79 -32.77 -10.56
N VAL A 209 12.68 -33.09 -11.20
CA VAL A 209 11.47 -32.23 -11.15
C VAL A 209 10.87 -32.25 -9.75
N THR A 210 10.65 -33.43 -9.19
CA THR A 210 10.14 -33.59 -7.82
C THR A 210 11.08 -32.93 -6.80
N LYS A 211 12.40 -33.14 -6.93
CA LYS A 211 13.39 -32.50 -6.07
C LYS A 211 13.36 -30.98 -6.18
N GLY A 212 13.24 -30.44 -7.39
CA GLY A 212 13.13 -29.01 -7.63
C GLY A 212 11.84 -28.41 -7.04
N ILE A 213 10.73 -29.13 -7.11
CA ILE A 213 9.47 -28.75 -6.46
C ILE A 213 9.61 -28.77 -4.94
N GLU A 214 10.18 -29.83 -4.38
CA GLU A 214 10.43 -29.94 -2.95
C GLU A 214 11.38 -28.85 -2.44
N ASP A 215 12.46 -28.56 -3.18
CA ASP A 215 13.39 -27.47 -2.86
C ASP A 215 12.67 -26.10 -2.89
N ALA A 216 11.84 -25.86 -3.90
CA ALA A 216 11.02 -24.66 -3.96
C ALA A 216 10.03 -24.56 -2.78
N LEU A 217 9.34 -25.64 -2.43
CA LEU A 217 8.39 -25.68 -1.32
C LEU A 217 9.05 -25.54 0.04
N ASN A 218 10.27 -26.04 0.19
CA ASN A 218 11.05 -25.94 1.42
C ASN A 218 11.86 -24.65 1.50
N SER A 219 11.70 -23.74 0.53
CA SER A 219 12.38 -22.47 0.55
C SER A 219 11.98 -21.68 1.79
N PRO A 220 12.96 -21.19 2.56
CA PRO A 220 12.70 -20.39 3.75
C PRO A 220 11.98 -19.07 3.45
N LEU A 221 11.91 -18.69 2.19
CA LEU A 221 11.18 -17.49 1.73
C LEU A 221 9.68 -17.76 1.59
N LEU A 222 9.26 -19.00 1.54
CA LEU A 222 7.84 -19.39 1.57
C LEU A 222 7.20 -19.29 2.95
N ASN A 223 8.04 -19.14 3.99
CA ASN A 223 7.60 -18.75 5.33
C ASN A 223 6.42 -19.58 5.84
N ASN A 224 6.53 -20.82 6.17
CA ASN A 224 5.44 -21.66 6.71
C ASN A 224 4.05 -21.47 6.06
N ASN A 225 3.95 -20.60 5.05
CA ASN A 225 2.71 -20.37 4.33
C ASN A 225 2.44 -21.59 3.45
N ASP A 226 1.41 -22.27 3.78
CA ASP A 226 0.94 -23.41 3.04
C ASP A 226 0.48 -22.94 1.65
N ILE A 227 1.27 -23.25 0.62
CA ILE A 227 0.93 -22.94 -0.77
C ILE A 227 -0.47 -23.46 -1.15
N TYR A 228 -0.94 -24.49 -0.45
CA TYR A 228 -2.28 -25.02 -0.62
C TYR A 228 -3.40 -24.06 -0.17
N ARG A 229 -3.08 -22.95 0.49
CA ARG A 229 -4.02 -21.89 0.83
C ARG A 229 -4.10 -20.80 -0.23
N ALA A 230 -3.23 -20.82 -1.23
CA ALA A 230 -3.23 -19.83 -2.30
C ALA A 230 -4.51 -19.88 -3.14
N ASN A 231 -4.96 -18.73 -3.60
CA ASN A 231 -6.11 -18.59 -4.50
C ASN A 231 -5.69 -18.70 -5.97
N LYS A 232 -4.47 -18.23 -6.29
CA LYS A 232 -3.93 -18.27 -7.65
C LYS A 232 -2.48 -18.73 -7.59
N ILE A 233 -2.08 -19.61 -8.50
CA ILE A 233 -0.73 -20.17 -8.56
C ILE A 233 -0.22 -20.12 -10.00
N LEU A 234 1.01 -19.65 -10.15
CA LEU A 234 1.76 -19.73 -11.39
C LEU A 234 3.01 -20.57 -11.17
N LEU A 235 3.15 -21.60 -11.97
CA LEU A 235 4.29 -22.51 -11.97
C LEU A 235 5.08 -22.36 -13.26
N ARG A 236 6.38 -22.10 -13.16
CA ARG A 236 7.30 -22.14 -14.29
C ARG A 236 8.36 -23.20 -14.08
N ILE A 237 8.55 -24.00 -15.12
CA ILE A 237 9.57 -25.03 -15.17
C ILE A 237 10.57 -24.63 -16.24
N SER A 238 11.82 -24.43 -15.85
CA SER A 238 12.92 -24.14 -16.77
C SER A 238 13.89 -25.30 -16.77
N PHE A 239 14.35 -25.69 -17.94
CA PHE A 239 15.24 -26.84 -18.16
C PHE A 239 16.33 -26.49 -19.20
N PRO A 240 17.43 -27.24 -19.25
CA PRO A 240 18.53 -26.99 -20.17
C PRO A 240 18.11 -27.13 -21.64
N ASP A 241 18.83 -26.39 -22.53
CA ASP A 241 18.70 -26.58 -23.98
C ASP A 241 19.27 -27.94 -24.42
N GLU A 242 18.68 -28.54 -25.45
CA GLU A 242 19.13 -29.82 -26.06
C GLU A 242 20.51 -29.75 -26.72
N LYS A 243 21.14 -28.56 -26.79
CA LYS A 243 22.47 -28.39 -27.39
C LYS A 243 23.58 -28.97 -26.51
N GLY A 244 23.74 -30.26 -26.59
CA GLY A 244 24.75 -31.05 -25.89
C GLY A 244 24.48 -32.52 -26.17
N ASP A 245 25.01 -33.42 -25.36
CA ASP A 245 24.89 -34.87 -25.51
C ASP A 245 23.46 -35.45 -25.44
N GLY A 246 22.42 -34.60 -25.59
CA GLY A 246 21.02 -35.00 -25.72
C GLY A 246 20.36 -35.55 -24.44
N ASN A 247 21.11 -35.69 -23.36
CA ASN A 247 20.68 -36.42 -22.16
C ASN A 247 20.06 -35.51 -21.08
N ASN A 248 20.05 -34.16 -21.28
CA ASN A 248 19.66 -33.24 -20.25
C ASN A 248 18.32 -32.52 -20.52
N ALA A 249 17.71 -32.79 -21.70
CA ALA A 249 16.37 -32.28 -22.00
C ALA A 249 15.31 -32.85 -21.04
N LEU A 250 14.22 -32.13 -20.87
CA LEU A 250 13.08 -32.58 -20.06
C LEU A 250 12.38 -33.76 -20.76
N MET A 251 12.29 -34.89 -20.10
CA MET A 251 11.67 -36.09 -20.64
C MET A 251 10.16 -36.10 -20.43
N MET A 252 9.41 -36.73 -21.31
CA MET A 252 7.94 -36.84 -21.17
C MET A 252 7.53 -37.56 -19.88
N ASP A 253 8.31 -38.49 -19.38
CA ASP A 253 8.03 -39.14 -18.10
C ASP A 253 8.15 -38.21 -16.91
N GLU A 254 9.04 -37.19 -16.97
CA GLU A 254 9.20 -36.16 -15.94
C GLU A 254 7.97 -35.23 -15.88
N MET A 255 7.19 -35.12 -16.96
CA MET A 255 5.91 -34.40 -16.96
C MET A 255 4.85 -35.08 -16.09
N ASN A 256 4.97 -36.37 -15.80
CA ASN A 256 4.08 -37.04 -14.85
C ASN A 256 4.30 -36.47 -13.41
N GLU A 257 5.55 -36.17 -13.05
CA GLU A 257 5.88 -35.54 -11.76
C GLU A 257 5.24 -34.15 -11.63
N VAL A 258 5.29 -33.35 -12.70
CA VAL A 258 4.61 -32.05 -12.77
C VAL A 258 3.10 -32.25 -12.61
N HIS A 259 2.51 -33.21 -13.33
CA HIS A 259 1.08 -33.46 -13.27
C HIS A 259 0.64 -33.94 -11.87
N GLU A 260 1.42 -34.78 -11.24
CA GLU A 260 1.16 -35.22 -9.87
C GLU A 260 1.16 -34.07 -8.87
N PHE A 261 2.16 -33.16 -8.96
CA PHE A 261 2.22 -31.99 -8.14
C PHE A 261 1.02 -31.05 -8.39
N MET A 262 0.73 -30.77 -9.66
CA MET A 262 -0.41 -29.92 -10.04
C MET A 262 -1.74 -30.50 -9.55
N SER A 263 -1.89 -31.82 -9.57
CA SER A 263 -3.08 -32.50 -9.07
C SER A 263 -3.25 -32.38 -7.55
N LYS A 264 -2.15 -32.32 -6.80
CA LYS A 264 -2.17 -32.07 -5.35
C LYS A 264 -2.57 -30.65 -4.99
N ILE A 265 -2.21 -29.67 -5.83
CA ILE A 265 -2.53 -28.24 -5.60
C ILE A 265 -3.93 -27.92 -6.13
N LYS A 266 -4.36 -28.58 -7.20
CA LYS A 266 -5.61 -28.25 -7.89
C LYS A 266 -6.80 -28.52 -6.97
N ARG A 267 -7.43 -27.44 -6.54
CA ARG A 267 -8.77 -27.42 -5.96
C ARG A 267 -9.69 -26.67 -6.92
N ASP A 268 -10.98 -26.88 -6.81
CA ASP A 268 -11.98 -26.26 -7.70
C ASP A 268 -11.98 -24.73 -7.63
N ASP A 269 -11.40 -24.16 -6.58
CA ASP A 269 -11.33 -22.74 -6.28
C ASP A 269 -9.99 -22.08 -6.57
N VAL A 270 -8.96 -22.86 -7.03
CA VAL A 270 -7.60 -22.35 -7.29
C VAL A 270 -7.35 -22.17 -8.79
N GLU A 271 -7.11 -20.93 -9.19
CA GLU A 271 -6.67 -20.64 -10.56
C GLU A 271 -5.18 -20.96 -10.71
N THR A 272 -4.87 -21.91 -11.60
CA THR A 272 -3.50 -22.37 -11.81
C THR A 272 -3.05 -22.14 -13.24
N LYS A 273 -1.91 -21.45 -13.41
CA LYS A 273 -1.20 -21.25 -14.68
C LYS A 273 0.15 -21.93 -14.61
N TRP A 274 0.60 -22.49 -15.71
CA TRP A 274 1.93 -23.09 -15.78
C TRP A 274 2.57 -22.94 -17.15
N GLY A 275 3.90 -22.95 -17.18
CA GLY A 275 4.67 -22.81 -18.40
C GLY A 275 5.98 -23.59 -18.38
N LEU A 276 6.49 -23.87 -19.57
CA LEU A 276 7.77 -24.56 -19.80
C LEU A 276 8.70 -23.64 -20.59
N SER A 277 9.93 -23.49 -20.12
CA SER A 277 10.92 -22.66 -20.80
C SER A 277 12.30 -23.31 -20.83
N ILE A 278 13.05 -23.00 -21.87
CA ILE A 278 14.46 -23.38 -21.99
C ILE A 278 15.29 -22.29 -21.33
N ASP A 279 16.21 -22.70 -20.44
CA ASP A 279 17.18 -21.82 -19.82
C ASP A 279 18.61 -22.36 -20.16
N PRO A 280 19.33 -21.67 -21.08
CA PRO A 280 20.65 -22.11 -21.50
C PRO A 280 21.72 -22.08 -20.41
N THR A 281 21.43 -21.42 -19.28
CA THR A 281 22.37 -21.34 -18.14
C THR A 281 22.34 -22.60 -17.28
N LEU A 282 21.28 -23.41 -17.40
CA LEU A 282 21.16 -24.68 -16.72
C LEU A 282 21.95 -25.75 -17.48
N THR A 283 22.68 -26.56 -16.75
CA THR A 283 23.49 -27.68 -17.37
C THR A 283 22.78 -29.01 -17.31
N ASP A 284 22.40 -29.43 -16.09
CA ASP A 284 21.75 -30.73 -15.81
C ASP A 284 20.57 -30.57 -14.83
N GLN A 285 20.35 -29.35 -14.37
CA GLN A 285 19.34 -29.01 -13.38
C GLN A 285 18.02 -28.58 -14.03
N VAL A 286 16.94 -28.81 -13.31
CA VAL A 286 15.64 -28.18 -13.57
C VAL A 286 15.44 -27.08 -12.54
N LYS A 287 15.00 -25.90 -12.98
CA LYS A 287 14.62 -24.77 -12.12
C LYS A 287 13.11 -24.68 -12.07
N ILE A 288 12.57 -24.78 -10.89
CA ILE A 288 11.12 -24.63 -10.61
C ILE A 288 10.90 -23.27 -9.96
N THR A 289 10.05 -22.45 -10.57
CA THR A 289 9.62 -21.17 -9.97
C THR A 289 8.14 -21.22 -9.69
N ILE A 290 7.78 -20.95 -8.45
CA ILE A 290 6.39 -20.94 -7.97
C ILE A 290 6.07 -19.52 -7.53
N LEU A 291 5.00 -18.95 -8.07
CA LEU A 291 4.41 -17.68 -7.64
C LEU A 291 2.98 -17.99 -7.18
N ALA A 292 2.69 -17.70 -5.94
CA ALA A 292 1.38 -17.93 -5.34
C ALA A 292 0.84 -16.64 -4.73
N THR A 293 -0.47 -16.40 -4.89
CA THR A 293 -1.15 -15.19 -4.40
C THR A 293 -2.46 -15.53 -3.70
N GLY A 294 -3.02 -14.57 -2.99
CA GLY A 294 -4.28 -14.74 -2.27
C GLY A 294 -4.10 -14.87 -0.76
N PHE A 295 -2.93 -14.51 -0.25
CA PHE A 295 -2.66 -14.47 1.19
C PHE A 295 -3.00 -13.10 1.78
N GLY A 296 -3.36 -13.08 3.07
CA GLY A 296 -3.54 -11.85 3.83
C GLY A 296 -2.22 -11.29 4.38
N VAL A 297 -2.23 -10.04 4.82
CA VAL A 297 -1.06 -9.44 5.50
C VAL A 297 -0.78 -10.16 6.82
N GLU A 298 -1.81 -10.71 7.44
CA GLU A 298 -1.74 -11.56 8.64
C GLU A 298 -1.01 -12.88 8.42
N ASP A 299 -0.92 -13.36 7.18
CA ASP A 299 -0.20 -14.59 6.84
C ASP A 299 1.33 -14.36 6.70
N ILE A 300 1.77 -13.11 6.73
CA ILE A 300 3.19 -12.75 6.68
C ILE A 300 3.84 -13.01 8.06
N ASP A 301 4.37 -14.18 8.28
CA ASP A 301 5.03 -14.57 9.56
C ASP A 301 4.06 -14.74 10.74
N SER A 302 3.25 -15.79 10.67
CA SER A 302 2.03 -15.98 11.48
C SER A 302 2.20 -15.94 13.01
N ASP A 303 3.33 -16.27 13.60
CA ASP A 303 3.41 -16.41 15.06
C ASP A 303 3.91 -15.15 15.78
N GLU A 304 4.83 -14.39 15.22
CA GLU A 304 5.44 -13.26 15.90
C GLU A 304 4.84 -11.90 15.46
N MET A 305 4.49 -11.78 14.20
CA MET A 305 3.89 -10.58 13.63
C MET A 305 2.43 -10.41 14.09
N ASN A 306 1.65 -11.49 14.07
CA ASN A 306 0.29 -11.50 14.59
C ASN A 306 0.22 -11.23 16.08
N SER A 307 1.15 -11.82 16.86
CA SER A 307 1.20 -11.54 18.31
C SER A 307 1.56 -10.09 18.61
N ARG A 308 2.39 -9.44 17.76
CA ARG A 308 2.75 -8.01 17.89
C ARG A 308 1.67 -7.07 17.40
N LEU A 309 1.01 -7.37 16.28
CA LEU A 309 -0.13 -6.59 15.79
C LEU A 309 -1.26 -6.62 16.83
N LEU A 310 -1.62 -7.81 17.34
CA LEU A 310 -2.62 -7.98 18.38
C LEU A 310 -2.22 -7.32 19.71
N ALA A 311 -0.94 -7.35 20.08
CA ALA A 311 -0.43 -6.67 21.26
C ALA A 311 -0.48 -5.15 21.11
N ARG A 312 -0.18 -4.63 19.91
CA ARG A 312 -0.22 -3.22 19.56
C ARG A 312 -1.64 -2.66 19.54
N ASP A 313 -2.58 -3.39 18.95
CA ASP A 313 -3.99 -2.98 18.95
C ASP A 313 -4.55 -2.94 20.38
N LYS A 314 -4.16 -3.88 21.23
CA LYS A 314 -4.49 -3.86 22.66
C LYS A 314 -3.84 -2.70 23.40
N GLU A 315 -2.56 -2.39 23.14
CA GLU A 315 -1.88 -1.23 23.74
C GLU A 315 -2.50 0.09 23.25
N GLN A 316 -2.89 0.17 22.00
CA GLN A 316 -3.52 1.37 21.45
C GLN A 316 -4.90 1.59 22.06
N GLN A 317 -5.70 0.53 22.17
CA GLN A 317 -6.98 0.57 22.89
C GLN A 317 -6.80 0.93 24.36
N GLN A 318 -5.82 0.36 25.06
CA GLN A 318 -5.52 0.72 26.43
C GLN A 318 -5.10 2.18 26.58
N ARG A 319 -4.25 2.71 25.68
CA ARG A 319 -3.84 4.11 25.70
C ARG A 319 -5.00 5.07 25.40
N GLU A 320 -5.96 4.68 24.57
CA GLU A 320 -7.18 5.46 24.33
C GLU A 320 -8.09 5.47 25.55
N VAL A 321 -8.26 4.33 26.22
CA VAL A 321 -9.00 4.22 27.48
C VAL A 321 -8.32 5.05 28.58
N GLU A 322 -7.01 4.91 28.76
CA GLU A 322 -6.26 5.70 29.75
C GLU A 322 -6.33 7.22 29.48
N LYS A 323 -6.30 7.63 28.20
CA LYS A 323 -6.49 9.03 27.84
C LYS A 323 -7.89 9.52 28.16
N ALA A 324 -8.91 8.73 27.87
CA ALA A 324 -10.30 9.04 28.16
C ALA A 324 -10.54 9.13 29.67
N GLU A 325 -9.99 8.21 30.45
CA GLU A 325 -10.06 8.22 31.91
C GLU A 325 -9.32 9.42 32.52
N ALA A 326 -8.10 9.73 32.02
CA ALA A 326 -7.35 10.91 32.47
C ALA A 326 -8.06 12.23 32.12
N GLU A 327 -8.77 12.28 31.00
CA GLU A 327 -9.57 13.44 30.59
C GLU A 327 -10.84 13.58 31.43
N ALA A 328 -11.50 12.46 31.75
CA ALA A 328 -12.65 12.41 32.66
C ALA A 328 -12.23 12.83 34.08
N GLU A 329 -11.10 12.35 34.58
CA GLU A 329 -10.57 12.75 35.90
C GLU A 329 -10.22 14.25 35.94
N ARG A 330 -9.60 14.78 34.87
CA ARG A 330 -9.34 16.22 34.75
C ARG A 330 -10.63 17.05 34.69
N ALA A 331 -11.67 16.56 34.01
CA ALA A 331 -12.97 17.18 33.96
C ALA A 331 -13.64 17.19 35.33
N HIS A 332 -13.65 16.08 36.04
CA HIS A 332 -14.16 15.93 37.40
C HIS A 332 -13.41 16.84 38.41
N ARG A 333 -12.09 16.94 38.28
CA ARG A 333 -11.28 17.83 39.12
C ARG A 333 -11.58 19.31 38.87
N ARG A 334 -11.82 19.68 37.60
CA ARG A 334 -12.28 21.04 37.25
C ARG A 334 -13.65 21.33 37.85
N GLU A 335 -14.58 20.41 37.72
CA GLU A 335 -15.94 20.53 38.27
C GLU A 335 -15.93 20.62 39.81
N THR A 336 -15.05 19.90 40.48
CA THR A 336 -14.93 19.94 41.94
C THR A 336 -14.34 21.25 42.44
N ILE A 337 -13.41 21.89 41.69
CA ILE A 337 -12.72 23.10 42.12
C ILE A 337 -13.47 24.35 41.68
N TYR A 338 -14.04 24.36 40.46
CA TYR A 338 -14.70 25.54 39.88
C TYR A 338 -16.22 25.44 39.88
N GLY A 339 -16.79 24.37 40.43
CA GLY A 339 -18.22 24.06 40.36
C GLY A 339 -18.60 23.47 39.01
N PRO A 340 -19.87 22.97 38.89
CA PRO A 340 -20.37 22.48 37.61
C PRO A 340 -20.20 23.59 36.57
N ASP A 341 -19.62 23.20 35.46
CA ASP A 341 -19.34 24.10 34.35
C ASP A 341 -20.67 24.69 33.85
N ASN A 342 -21.08 25.76 34.49
CA ASN A 342 -22.12 26.66 34.00
C ASN A 342 -21.65 27.46 32.79
N ASN A 343 -20.52 27.04 32.20
CA ASN A 343 -20.24 27.42 30.86
C ASN A 343 -21.37 26.77 30.05
N HIS A 344 -22.44 27.56 29.97
CA HIS A 344 -23.25 27.55 28.81
C HIS A 344 -22.29 27.23 27.67
N SER A 345 -22.30 25.99 27.17
CA SER A 345 -21.97 25.76 25.80
C SER A 345 -22.37 27.07 25.13
N THR A 346 -21.46 27.69 24.43
CA THR A 346 -21.82 28.70 23.48
C THR A 346 -22.77 28.00 22.52
N ILE A 347 -23.99 27.81 22.98
CA ILE A 347 -25.14 27.73 22.14
C ILE A 347 -25.02 29.03 21.41
N ARG A 348 -24.44 29.00 20.23
CA ARG A 348 -24.59 30.06 19.27
C ARG A 348 -26.07 30.29 19.22
N ARG A 349 -26.56 31.29 19.99
CA ARG A 349 -27.96 31.65 19.94
C ARG A 349 -28.20 31.91 18.47
N PRO A 350 -29.14 31.22 17.83
CA PRO A 350 -29.39 31.46 16.44
C PRO A 350 -29.63 32.98 16.30
N LEU A 351 -28.79 33.61 15.51
CA LEU A 351 -28.93 35.06 15.22
C LEU A 351 -30.17 35.16 14.34
N TYR A 352 -31.24 35.67 14.88
CA TYR A 352 -32.48 35.91 14.16
C TYR A 352 -32.36 37.20 13.35
N SER A 353 -31.95 37.06 12.08
CA SER A 353 -31.93 38.17 11.12
C SER A 353 -33.28 38.28 10.45
N TYR A 354 -33.89 39.50 10.51
CA TYR A 354 -35.09 39.78 9.73
C TYR A 354 -34.70 40.28 8.36
N ILE A 355 -35.24 39.63 7.31
CA ILE A 355 -35.05 40.00 5.92
C ILE A 355 -36.31 40.77 5.50
N PHE A 356 -36.15 42.06 5.18
CA PHE A 356 -37.24 42.90 4.70
C PHE A 356 -37.75 42.41 3.37
N LYS A 357 -39.06 42.28 3.24
CA LYS A 357 -39.74 42.12 1.97
C LYS A 357 -40.00 43.49 1.37
N GLU A 358 -40.30 43.60 0.09
CA GLU A 358 -40.65 44.89 -0.53
C GLU A 358 -41.80 45.64 0.18
N GLU A 359 -42.78 44.90 0.70
CA GLU A 359 -43.93 45.37 1.44
C GLU A 359 -43.59 45.90 2.85
N ASP A 360 -42.45 45.49 3.40
CA ASP A 360 -41.98 45.90 4.74
C ASP A 360 -41.17 47.22 4.69
N LEU A 361 -40.68 47.61 3.53
CA LEU A 361 -39.77 48.77 3.38
C LEU A 361 -40.47 50.11 3.71
N ASP A 362 -41.79 50.20 3.53
CA ASP A 362 -42.62 51.36 3.85
C ASP A 362 -43.43 51.16 5.14
N ASN A 363 -43.13 50.14 5.93
CA ASN A 363 -43.83 49.83 7.15
C ASN A 363 -43.05 50.33 8.38
N GLU A 364 -43.42 51.52 8.85
CA GLU A 364 -42.77 52.16 10.01
C GLU A 364 -42.78 51.30 11.26
N ASP A 365 -43.81 50.49 11.50
CA ASP A 365 -43.93 49.63 12.67
C ASP A 365 -42.92 48.47 12.60
N VAL A 366 -42.72 47.88 11.41
CA VAL A 366 -41.69 46.83 11.19
C VAL A 366 -40.31 47.46 11.32
N ILE A 367 -40.07 48.60 10.69
CA ILE A 367 -38.78 49.29 10.73
C ILE A 367 -38.40 49.65 12.18
N SER A 368 -39.29 50.31 12.90
CA SER A 368 -39.11 50.71 14.29
C SER A 368 -38.85 49.49 15.21
N MET A 369 -39.56 48.38 15.01
CA MET A 369 -39.35 47.18 15.79
C MET A 369 -38.03 46.47 15.45
N VAL A 370 -37.58 46.52 14.21
CA VAL A 370 -36.26 46.02 13.80
C VAL A 370 -35.13 46.85 14.36
N GLU A 371 -35.26 48.21 14.35
CA GLU A 371 -34.26 49.11 14.90
C GLU A 371 -34.15 49.02 16.43
N THR A 372 -35.29 48.85 17.14
CA THR A 372 -35.30 48.75 18.61
C THR A 372 -34.92 47.36 19.11
N SER A 373 -34.92 46.33 18.24
CA SER A 373 -34.53 44.95 18.57
C SER A 373 -33.25 44.51 17.87
N PRO A 374 -32.05 44.77 18.41
CA PRO A 374 -30.79 44.35 17.80
C PRO A 374 -30.74 42.81 17.59
N THR A 375 -30.15 42.37 16.49
CA THR A 375 -30.12 40.94 16.06
C THR A 375 -29.66 39.97 17.16
N TYR A 376 -28.72 40.40 18.01
CA TYR A 376 -28.21 39.60 19.13
C TYR A 376 -29.18 39.50 20.33
N LYS A 377 -30.24 40.32 20.39
CA LYS A 377 -31.28 40.28 21.43
C LYS A 377 -32.59 39.69 20.94
N ARG A 378 -32.74 39.51 19.63
CA ARG A 378 -33.99 38.95 19.07
C ARG A 378 -34.24 37.55 19.56
N THR A 379 -35.47 37.26 19.89
CA THR A 379 -35.97 35.95 20.26
C THR A 379 -36.86 35.39 19.15
N LYS A 380 -37.21 34.10 19.22
CA LYS A 380 -38.14 33.47 18.30
C LYS A 380 -39.53 34.14 18.34
N GLU A 381 -39.93 34.66 19.51
CA GLU A 381 -41.16 35.39 19.70
C GLU A 381 -41.14 36.77 19.02
N THR A 382 -40.00 37.51 19.13
CA THR A 382 -39.81 38.79 18.45
C THR A 382 -39.85 38.63 16.92
N MET A 383 -39.29 37.52 16.39
CA MET A 383 -39.36 37.22 14.94
C MET A 383 -40.78 36.93 14.50
N LYS A 384 -41.58 36.23 15.35
CA LYS A 384 -42.99 35.96 15.06
C LYS A 384 -43.81 37.24 15.03
N GLN A 385 -43.61 38.11 16.00
CA GLN A 385 -44.26 39.45 16.05
C GLN A 385 -43.93 40.30 14.82
N LEU A 386 -42.67 40.38 14.39
CA LEU A 386 -42.26 41.04 13.16
C LEU A 386 -42.95 40.52 11.93
N THR A 387 -43.08 39.19 11.83
CA THR A 387 -43.77 38.54 10.71
C THR A 387 -45.30 38.79 10.75
N ASP A 388 -45.87 38.80 11.93
CA ASP A 388 -47.33 39.04 12.10
C ASP A 388 -47.69 40.48 11.79
N ILE A 389 -46.86 41.48 12.15
CA ILE A 389 -47.04 42.93 11.83
C ILE A 389 -46.90 43.14 10.29
N GLY A 390 -45.88 42.51 9.65
CA GLY A 390 -45.73 42.55 8.18
C GLY A 390 -46.94 42.00 7.45
N ASN A 391 -47.46 40.83 7.88
CA ASN A 391 -48.58 40.19 7.23
C ASN A 391 -49.95 40.87 7.48
N ASN A 392 -50.15 41.54 8.61
CA ASN A 392 -51.44 42.24 8.92
C ASN A 392 -51.66 43.46 8.03
N ARG A 393 -50.62 44.11 7.50
CA ARG A 393 -50.79 45.25 6.61
C ARG A 393 -51.02 44.82 5.14
N ALA A 394 -50.45 43.68 4.74
CA ALA A 394 -50.74 43.11 3.43
C ALA A 394 -52.22 42.82 3.19
N ASN A 395 -52.95 42.50 4.27
CA ASN A 395 -54.41 42.27 4.21
C ASN A 395 -55.25 43.57 4.21
N THR A 396 -54.63 44.75 4.46
CA THR A 396 -55.34 46.05 4.53
C THR A 396 -55.15 46.92 3.26
N ILE A 397 -54.18 46.57 2.39
CA ILE A 397 -53.90 47.34 1.16
C ILE A 397 -54.79 46.90 -0.04
N ASP A 398 -55.57 45.83 0.09
CA ASP A 398 -56.41 45.34 -1.00
C ASP A 398 -57.76 46.03 -1.12
N GLN A 399 -57.97 47.20 -0.50
CA GLN A 399 -59.13 48.08 -0.74
C GLN A 399 -58.70 49.52 -1.11
N GLY A 400 -58.39 49.65 -2.38
CA GLY A 400 -58.57 50.86 -3.18
C GLY A 400 -58.00 52.18 -2.71
N ALA A 401 -56.74 52.54 -3.10
CA ALA A 401 -56.37 53.91 -3.38
C ALA A 401 -55.30 53.97 -4.47
N THR A 402 -55.69 54.35 -5.67
CA THR A 402 -54.76 54.71 -6.74
C THR A 402 -54.07 56.01 -6.41
N ILE A 403 -52.78 55.96 -6.13
CA ILE A 403 -51.93 57.17 -5.97
C ILE A 403 -51.38 57.53 -7.34
N THR A 404 -51.89 58.63 -7.93
CA THR A 404 -51.31 59.25 -9.13
C THR A 404 -50.22 60.21 -8.72
N PHE A 405 -48.99 59.95 -9.11
CA PHE A 405 -47.90 60.94 -9.02
C PHE A 405 -48.10 62.02 -10.12
N LYS A 406 -48.04 63.28 -9.67
CA LYS A 406 -47.87 64.43 -10.51
C LYS A 406 -46.41 64.83 -10.62
#